data_ff96e7ccea3b6875b9be4b96fbcefe97
#
_entry.id   ff96e7ccea3b6875b9be4b96fbcefe97
#
_cell.length_a   1.000
_cell.length_b   1.000
_cell.length_c   1.000
_cell.angle_alpha   90.00
_cell.angle_beta   90.00
_cell.angle_gamma   90.00
#
_symmetry.space_group_name_H-M   'P 1'
#
loop_
_entity.id
_entity.type
_entity.pdbx_description
1 polymer ?
#
loop_
_entity_poly.entity_id
_entity_poly.type
_entity_poly.pdbx_seq_one_letter_code
_entity_poly.pdbx_strand_id
1 'polypeptide(L)'
;MSDAGDGITYPDGTYCEMLFEYRPTAAGKEREALFGPPSCGGDGNGGYVYHDLVEQFPMKDGKNIDDLTSKYTYNPLKPAEGRDPRLANTVVWHGSKLNSAGDRNHTIYTHVGAGSTSDAFGA
;
A
#
# COMPACT_ATOMS: atom_id res chain seq x y z
N MET A 1 -18.63 25.62 7.30
CA MET A 1 -17.72 24.82 6.45
C MET A 1 -17.04 23.85 7.38
N SER A 2 -17.51 22.63 7.43
CA SER A 2 -16.84 21.59 8.20
C SER A 2 -15.71 21.05 7.34
N ASP A 3 -14.50 21.52 7.57
CA ASP A 3 -13.31 20.82 7.14
C ASP A 3 -13.25 19.50 7.92
N ALA A 4 -13.98 18.53 7.43
CA ALA A 4 -13.69 17.16 7.76
C ALA A 4 -12.42 16.80 7.00
N GLY A 5 -11.28 17.24 7.52
CA GLY A 5 -10.01 16.71 7.08
C GLY A 5 -10.05 15.21 7.36
N ASP A 6 -9.86 14.40 6.34
CA ASP A 6 -9.70 12.94 6.45
C ASP A 6 -8.42 12.56 7.22
N GLY A 7 -7.94 13.46 8.06
CA GLY A 7 -6.77 13.28 8.90
C GLY A 7 -7.06 12.30 10.02
N ILE A 8 -6.11 11.43 10.27
CA ILE A 8 -6.11 10.61 11.48
C ILE A 8 -6.02 11.55 12.67
N THR A 9 -7.01 11.47 13.56
CA THR A 9 -6.99 12.20 14.83
C THR A 9 -6.39 11.35 15.93
N TYR A 10 -5.61 11.97 16.80
CA TYR A 10 -5.17 11.35 18.04
C TYR A 10 -6.36 11.16 19.00
N PRO A 11 -6.24 10.29 20.03
CA PRO A 11 -7.29 10.08 21.01
C PRO A 11 -7.72 11.34 21.79
N ASP A 12 -6.86 12.35 21.83
CA ASP A 12 -7.14 13.67 22.45
C ASP A 12 -7.91 14.64 21.54
N GLY A 13 -8.25 14.20 20.31
CA GLY A 13 -8.97 15.00 19.33
C GLY A 13 -8.10 15.93 18.49
N THR A 14 -6.77 15.90 18.67
CA THR A 14 -5.86 16.67 17.82
C THR A 14 -5.65 15.97 16.48
N TYR A 15 -5.40 16.73 15.44
CA TYR A 15 -5.08 16.17 14.11
C TYR A 15 -3.61 15.75 14.04
N CYS A 16 -3.35 14.67 13.34
CA CYS A 16 -1.99 14.31 12.98
C CYS A 16 -1.38 15.42 12.12
N GLU A 17 -0.08 15.62 12.24
CA GLU A 17 0.65 16.56 11.42
C GLU A 17 0.48 16.22 9.93
N MET A 18 -0.03 17.16 9.17
CA MET A 18 -0.16 17.06 7.72
C MET A 18 1.03 17.78 7.07
N LEU A 19 1.99 17.01 6.57
CA LEU A 19 3.19 17.57 5.93
C LEU A 19 2.88 18.12 4.53
N PHE A 20 1.95 17.52 3.84
CA PHE A 20 1.55 17.91 2.49
C PHE A 20 0.12 17.47 2.19
N GLU A 21 -0.70 18.37 1.70
CA GLU A 21 -2.04 18.07 1.21
C GLU A 21 -2.19 18.58 -0.22
N TYR A 22 -2.55 17.69 -1.13
CA TYR A 22 -3.00 18.02 -2.46
C TYR A 22 -4.46 17.62 -2.62
N ARG A 23 -5.35 18.61 -2.72
CA ARG A 23 -6.79 18.37 -2.98
C ARG A 23 -7.07 18.62 -4.46
N PRO A 24 -7.18 17.59 -5.30
CA PRO A 24 -7.59 17.79 -6.68
C PRO A 24 -9.04 18.23 -6.73
N THR A 25 -9.32 19.30 -7.48
CA THR A 25 -10.69 19.75 -7.72
C THR A 25 -11.42 18.76 -8.63
N ALA A 26 -12.46 18.14 -8.12
CA ALA A 26 -13.55 17.44 -8.81
C ALA A 26 -13.24 16.23 -9.72
N ALA A 27 -12.01 16.02 -10.21
CA ALA A 27 -11.67 14.96 -11.15
C ALA A 27 -10.76 13.86 -10.57
N GLY A 28 -10.70 13.73 -9.25
CA GLY A 28 -9.74 12.87 -8.57
C GLY A 28 -9.85 11.37 -8.86
N LYS A 29 -11.00 10.89 -9.29
CA LYS A 29 -11.21 9.47 -9.60
C LYS A 29 -10.39 8.97 -10.79
N GLU A 30 -10.08 9.81 -11.75
CA GLU A 30 -9.31 9.42 -12.94
C GLU A 30 -7.86 9.05 -12.59
N ARG A 31 -7.25 9.74 -11.62
CA ARG A 31 -5.88 9.43 -11.19
C ARG A 31 -5.81 8.18 -10.32
N GLU A 32 -6.78 7.99 -9.45
CA GLU A 32 -6.87 6.75 -8.66
C GLU A 32 -7.10 5.54 -9.56
N ALA A 33 -7.96 5.68 -10.59
CA ALA A 33 -8.17 4.64 -11.58
C ALA A 33 -6.90 4.30 -12.35
N LEU A 34 -6.06 5.30 -12.67
CA LEU A 34 -4.84 5.10 -13.42
C LEU A 34 -3.80 4.24 -12.67
N PHE A 35 -3.73 4.38 -11.36
CA PHE A 35 -2.71 3.73 -10.51
C PHE A 35 -3.26 2.57 -9.68
N GLY A 36 -4.57 2.37 -9.67
CA GLY A 36 -5.19 1.30 -8.91
C GLY A 36 -5.03 -0.08 -9.56
N PRO A 37 -5.11 -1.16 -8.76
CA PRO A 37 -5.17 -2.51 -9.29
C PRO A 37 -6.41 -2.72 -10.16
N PRO A 38 -6.33 -3.47 -11.27
CA PRO A 38 -7.46 -3.77 -12.14
C PRO A 38 -8.66 -4.38 -11.42
N SER A 39 -8.43 -5.27 -10.48
CA SER A 39 -9.49 -5.88 -9.66
C SER A 39 -10.22 -4.88 -8.74
N CYS A 40 -9.64 -3.71 -8.52
CA CYS A 40 -10.26 -2.60 -7.79
C CYS A 40 -10.84 -1.52 -8.71
N GLY A 41 -10.92 -1.78 -10.01
CA GLY A 41 -11.42 -0.84 -11.01
C GLY A 41 -10.37 0.13 -11.54
N GLY A 42 -9.10 -0.16 -11.32
CA GLY A 42 -7.99 0.59 -11.86
C GLY A 42 -7.50 0.06 -13.21
N ASP A 43 -6.68 0.83 -13.89
CA ASP A 43 -6.11 0.46 -15.20
C ASP A 43 -4.84 -0.38 -15.07
N GLY A 44 -4.20 -0.41 -13.90
CA GLY A 44 -2.94 -1.12 -13.67
C GLY A 44 -1.74 -0.56 -14.45
N ASN A 45 -1.86 0.62 -15.03
CA ASN A 45 -0.87 1.18 -15.96
C ASN A 45 0.20 2.07 -15.32
N GLY A 46 0.33 2.03 -14.00
CA GLY A 46 1.30 2.89 -13.32
C GLY A 46 1.49 2.53 -11.86
N GLY A 47 2.33 3.31 -11.18
CA GLY A 47 2.53 3.13 -9.74
C GLY A 47 3.40 1.94 -9.37
N TYR A 48 4.25 1.45 -10.28
CA TYR A 48 5.20 0.39 -9.96
C TYR A 48 6.26 0.88 -8.99
N VAL A 49 6.52 0.06 -7.99
CA VAL A 49 7.49 0.35 -6.95
C VAL A 49 8.77 -0.41 -7.24
N TYR A 50 9.90 0.29 -7.27
CA TYR A 50 11.20 -0.38 -7.34
C TYR A 50 11.46 -1.19 -6.07
N HIS A 51 12.06 -2.36 -6.23
CA HIS A 51 12.37 -3.26 -5.12
C HIS A 51 13.27 -2.59 -4.07
N ASP A 52 14.20 -1.77 -4.52
CA ASP A 52 15.09 -1.00 -3.66
C ASP A 52 14.32 -0.12 -2.65
N LEU A 53 13.19 0.48 -3.06
CA LEU A 53 12.35 1.21 -2.12
C LEU A 53 11.72 0.29 -1.08
N VAL A 54 11.29 -0.91 -1.48
CA VAL A 54 10.75 -1.90 -0.54
C VAL A 54 11.80 -2.30 0.48
N GLU A 55 13.06 -2.44 0.07
CA GLU A 55 14.17 -2.79 0.96
C GLU A 55 14.52 -1.69 1.97
N GLN A 56 14.24 -0.43 1.67
CA GLN A 56 14.47 0.70 2.59
C GLN A 56 13.55 0.70 3.82
N PHE A 57 12.42 0.02 3.76
CA PHE A 57 11.58 -0.12 4.96
C PHE A 57 12.29 -1.01 5.99
N PRO A 58 12.31 -0.64 7.27
CA PRO A 58 12.94 -1.45 8.31
C PRO A 58 12.14 -2.72 8.63
N MET A 59 12.73 -3.60 9.40
CA MET A 59 12.04 -4.69 10.06
C MET A 59 11.10 -4.14 11.15
N LYS A 60 10.20 -4.94 11.66
CA LYS A 60 9.18 -4.56 12.65
C LYS A 60 9.75 -4.00 13.95
N ASP A 61 11.01 -4.31 14.26
CA ASP A 61 11.75 -3.78 15.41
C ASP A 61 12.54 -2.49 15.10
N GLY A 62 12.35 -1.91 13.92
CA GLY A 62 12.98 -0.67 13.48
C GLY A 62 14.40 -0.82 12.93
N LYS A 63 14.93 -2.04 12.83
CA LYS A 63 16.26 -2.31 12.31
C LYS A 63 16.25 -2.55 10.81
N ASN A 64 17.37 -2.30 10.15
CA ASN A 64 17.52 -2.57 8.73
C ASN A 64 17.40 -4.06 8.42
N ILE A 65 17.09 -4.39 7.17
CA ILE A 65 16.87 -5.78 6.71
C ILE A 65 18.13 -6.64 6.80
N ASP A 66 19.31 -6.02 6.78
CA ASP A 66 20.64 -6.64 6.87
C ASP A 66 21.24 -6.64 8.29
N ASP A 67 20.54 -6.04 9.26
CA ASP A 67 21.00 -5.99 10.65
C ASP A 67 20.81 -7.34 11.33
N LEU A 68 21.91 -8.05 11.54
CA LEU A 68 21.96 -9.36 12.20
C LEU A 68 21.49 -9.32 13.67
N THR A 69 21.34 -8.14 14.26
CA THR A 69 20.82 -7.99 15.63
C THR A 69 19.29 -7.82 15.67
N SER A 70 18.64 -7.79 14.50
CA SER A 70 17.19 -7.80 14.42
C SER A 70 16.60 -9.11 14.96
N LYS A 71 15.45 -9.00 15.62
CA LYS A 71 14.65 -10.16 16.03
C LYS A 71 13.94 -10.84 14.86
N TYR A 72 13.92 -10.19 13.71
CA TYR A 72 13.28 -10.64 12.49
C TYR A 72 14.33 -10.90 11.42
N THR A 73 14.17 -11.96 10.66
CA THR A 73 15.06 -12.28 9.54
C THR A 73 14.36 -11.90 8.23
N TYR A 74 15.05 -11.11 7.41
CA TYR A 74 14.55 -10.79 6.08
C TYR A 74 14.56 -12.00 5.17
N ASN A 75 13.45 -12.23 4.47
CA ASN A 75 13.33 -13.26 3.46
C ASN A 75 13.03 -12.62 2.09
N PRO A 76 13.95 -12.66 1.13
CA PRO A 76 13.74 -12.07 -0.20
C PRO A 76 12.56 -12.68 -0.97
N LEU A 77 12.18 -13.93 -0.68
CA LEU A 77 11.03 -14.59 -1.30
C LEU A 77 9.69 -14.13 -0.68
N LYS A 78 9.76 -13.48 0.46
CA LYS A 78 8.60 -12.98 1.19
C LYS A 78 8.91 -11.59 1.76
N PRO A 79 9.14 -10.60 0.91
CA PRO A 79 9.71 -9.30 1.29
C PRO A 79 8.83 -8.47 2.23
N ALA A 80 7.57 -8.84 2.39
CA ALA A 80 6.62 -8.17 3.27
C ALA A 80 6.55 -8.76 4.69
N GLU A 81 7.11 -9.98 4.92
CA GLU A 81 7.05 -10.61 6.24
C GLU A 81 7.99 -9.93 7.24
N GLY A 82 7.50 -9.73 8.46
CA GLY A 82 8.31 -9.18 9.57
C GLY A 82 8.72 -7.72 9.41
N ARG A 83 8.07 -6.98 8.52
CA ARG A 83 8.41 -5.59 8.17
C ARG A 83 7.60 -4.58 8.97
N ASP A 84 8.10 -3.36 9.00
CA ASP A 84 7.39 -2.21 9.55
C ASP A 84 5.99 -2.08 8.92
N PRO A 85 4.94 -1.81 9.72
CA PRO A 85 3.57 -1.66 9.21
C PRO A 85 3.40 -0.61 8.11
N ARG A 86 4.28 0.40 8.07
CA ARG A 86 4.25 1.44 7.03
C ARG A 86 4.44 0.85 5.63
N LEU A 87 5.19 -0.23 5.49
CA LEU A 87 5.32 -0.91 4.20
C LEU A 87 3.96 -1.34 3.66
N ALA A 88 3.12 -1.96 4.50
CA ALA A 88 1.79 -2.43 4.12
C ALA A 88 0.82 -1.29 3.76
N ASN A 89 1.05 -0.10 4.30
CA ASN A 89 0.26 1.10 3.99
C ASN A 89 0.74 1.84 2.74
N THR A 90 1.95 1.53 2.27
CA THR A 90 2.58 2.25 1.15
C THR A 90 2.63 1.41 -0.12
N VAL A 91 2.81 0.11 -0.01
CA VAL A 91 3.04 -0.79 -1.13
C VAL A 91 2.01 -1.93 -1.13
N VAL A 92 1.47 -2.21 -2.30
CA VAL A 92 0.58 -3.35 -2.55
C VAL A 92 1.37 -4.47 -3.22
N TRP A 93 1.24 -5.70 -2.74
CA TRP A 93 1.89 -6.89 -3.28
C TRP A 93 0.91 -8.06 -3.37
N HIS A 94 1.37 -9.16 -3.93
CA HIS A 94 0.59 -10.40 -4.02
C HIS A 94 0.07 -10.86 -2.64
N GLY A 95 -1.23 -11.03 -2.51
CA GLY A 95 -1.88 -11.46 -1.27
C GLY A 95 -2.17 -10.33 -0.27
N SER A 96 -1.79 -9.08 -0.56
CA SER A 96 -2.17 -7.96 0.29
C SER A 96 -3.68 -7.71 0.25
N LYS A 97 -4.18 -7.06 1.31
CA LYS A 97 -5.58 -6.66 1.41
C LYS A 97 -5.71 -5.19 1.10
N LEU A 98 -6.61 -4.86 0.20
CA LEU A 98 -6.93 -3.50 -0.17
C LEU A 98 -8.43 -3.24 0.03
N ASN A 99 -8.77 -2.04 0.51
CA ASN A 99 -10.16 -1.63 0.55
C ASN A 99 -10.60 -1.22 -0.86
N SER A 100 -11.51 -2.00 -1.42
CA SER A 100 -12.17 -1.69 -2.68
C SER A 100 -13.61 -1.23 -2.43
N ALA A 101 -14.21 -0.54 -3.38
CA ALA A 101 -15.61 -0.14 -3.30
C ALA A 101 -16.51 -1.39 -3.16
N GLY A 102 -17.07 -1.59 -1.97
CA GLY A 102 -17.93 -2.71 -1.64
C GLY A 102 -17.24 -3.92 -0.99
N ASP A 103 -15.92 -4.01 -1.01
CA ASP A 103 -15.17 -5.07 -0.32
C ASP A 103 -13.97 -4.49 0.43
N ARG A 104 -14.06 -4.50 1.77
CA ARG A 104 -12.99 -3.98 2.65
C ARG A 104 -11.81 -4.95 2.82
N ASN A 105 -11.89 -6.14 2.29
CA ASN A 105 -10.87 -7.18 2.41
C ASN A 105 -10.47 -7.78 1.06
N HIS A 106 -10.63 -7.02 -0.01
CA HIS A 106 -10.28 -7.49 -1.34
C HIS A 106 -8.81 -7.92 -1.41
N THR A 107 -8.57 -9.13 -1.91
CA THR A 107 -7.21 -9.69 -2.02
C THR A 107 -6.65 -9.40 -3.40
N ILE A 108 -5.45 -8.86 -3.45
CA ILE A 108 -4.73 -8.55 -4.68
C ILE A 108 -3.93 -9.77 -5.15
N TYR A 109 -4.07 -10.14 -6.41
CA TYR A 109 -3.38 -11.26 -7.05
C TYR A 109 -2.52 -10.76 -8.21
N THR A 110 -1.21 -10.70 -8.02
CA THR A 110 -0.25 -10.10 -8.98
C THR A 110 0.44 -11.12 -9.88
N HIS A 111 0.05 -12.39 -9.86
CA HIS A 111 0.60 -13.39 -10.78
C HIS A 111 -0.49 -14.07 -11.60
N VAL A 112 -0.16 -14.50 -12.79
CA VAL A 112 -1.07 -15.16 -13.73
C VAL A 112 -1.58 -16.48 -13.14
N GLY A 113 -2.91 -16.69 -13.22
CA GLY A 113 -3.53 -17.92 -12.72
C GLY A 113 -3.86 -17.93 -11.23
N ALA A 114 -3.67 -16.85 -10.52
CA ALA A 114 -3.93 -16.76 -9.07
C ALA A 114 -5.40 -16.52 -8.71
N GLY A 115 -6.34 -16.84 -9.55
CA GLY A 115 -7.75 -16.67 -9.27
C GLY A 115 -8.53 -16.08 -10.43
N SER A 116 -9.81 -15.76 -10.19
CA SER A 116 -10.72 -15.24 -11.22
C SER A 116 -10.44 -13.78 -11.61
N THR A 117 -9.74 -13.04 -10.76
CA THR A 117 -9.32 -11.66 -11.01
C THR A 117 -7.84 -11.56 -10.73
N SER A 118 -7.05 -11.38 -11.76
CA SER A 118 -5.61 -11.22 -11.65
C SER A 118 -5.24 -9.77 -11.86
N ASP A 119 -4.44 -9.23 -10.94
CA ASP A 119 -3.80 -7.94 -11.06
C ASP A 119 -2.40 -8.08 -11.69
N ALA A 120 -2.12 -9.22 -12.28
CA ALA A 120 -0.88 -9.48 -12.98
C ALA A 120 -0.80 -8.63 -14.26
N PHE A 121 0.38 -8.11 -14.52
CA PHE A 121 0.64 -7.36 -15.73
C PHE A 121 0.44 -8.26 -16.97
N GLY A 122 -0.41 -7.84 -17.89
CA GLY A 122 -0.68 -8.57 -19.14
C GLY A 122 -1.61 -9.78 -18.99
N ALA A 123 -2.42 -9.83 -17.92
CA ALA A 123 -3.47 -10.84 -17.77
C ALA A 123 -4.71 -10.50 -18.61
#